data_47154233cc60a4e6505af8955044fa2a
#
_entry.id   47154233cc60a4e6505af8955044fa2a
#
_cell.length_a   1.000
_cell.length_b   1.000
_cell.length_c   1.000
_cell.angle_alpha   90.00
_cell.angle_beta   90.00
_cell.angle_gamma   90.00
#
_symmetry.space_group_name_H-M   'P 1'
#
loop_
_entity.id
_entity.type
_entity.pdbx_description
1 polymer ?
#
loop_
_entity_poly.entity_id
_entity_poly.type
_entity_poly.pdbx_seq_one_letter_code
_entity_poly.pdbx_strand_id
1 'polypeptide(L)'
;MILAAITFLAVGCQSAQPVKQSLADNGSFMGLWKVYSHCQNATNFEEMTQDAGVLTTSAKRSLSRDSFVLPLPGKLERLVTTPSARLAVDVKAMSAACSLRAGQAAVEANRIDIAKELLRGILEYYPQADYAFYTLQAKELLSEIDPASVQVSLNRS
;
A
#
# COMPACT_ATOMS: atom_id res chain seq x y z
N MET A 1 41.38 26.01 57.44
CA MET A 1 39.94 25.64 57.19
C MET A 1 39.69 25.67 55.70
N ILE A 2 39.63 24.50 55.07
CA ILE A 2 39.40 24.35 53.64
C ILE A 2 38.02 23.74 53.49
N LEU A 3 37.05 24.52 52.97
CA LEU A 3 35.71 24.05 52.61
C LEU A 3 35.78 23.40 51.25
N ALA A 4 35.56 22.10 51.20
CA ALA A 4 35.38 21.35 49.95
C ALA A 4 33.90 21.41 49.54
N ALA A 5 33.62 22.06 48.42
CA ALA A 5 32.32 22.07 47.77
C ALA A 5 32.12 20.78 46.95
N ILE A 6 31.19 19.92 47.35
CA ILE A 6 30.79 18.72 46.62
C ILE A 6 29.67 19.10 45.67
N THR A 7 29.98 19.14 44.36
CA THR A 7 28.98 19.31 43.29
C THR A 7 28.35 17.97 42.97
N PHE A 8 27.05 17.80 43.30
CA PHE A 8 26.24 16.66 42.88
C PHE A 8 25.85 16.81 41.40
N LEU A 9 26.42 15.98 40.54
CA LEU A 9 25.94 15.78 39.16
C LEU A 9 24.69 14.88 39.21
N ALA A 10 23.52 15.50 39.03
CA ALA A 10 22.28 14.77 38.81
C ALA A 10 22.28 14.17 37.39
N VAL A 11 22.57 12.89 37.28
CA VAL A 11 22.36 12.12 36.04
C VAL A 11 20.85 11.92 35.89
N GLY A 12 20.22 12.74 35.01
CA GLY A 12 18.82 12.58 34.64
C GLY A 12 18.65 11.31 33.83
N CYS A 13 18.03 10.30 34.40
CA CYS A 13 17.49 9.18 33.63
C CYS A 13 16.40 9.72 32.71
N GLN A 14 16.68 9.84 31.42
CA GLN A 14 15.65 9.98 30.40
C GLN A 14 14.88 8.66 30.34
N SER A 15 13.71 8.64 30.97
CA SER A 15 12.75 7.57 30.82
C SER A 15 12.29 7.54 29.38
N ALA A 16 12.72 6.51 28.63
CA ALA A 16 12.18 6.19 27.33
C ALA A 16 10.66 6.02 27.47
N GLN A 17 9.90 6.95 26.88
CA GLN A 17 8.44 6.82 26.86
C GLN A 17 8.06 5.55 26.12
N PRO A 18 7.21 4.69 26.68
CA PRO A 18 6.77 3.48 26.00
C PRO A 18 5.96 3.90 24.77
N VAL A 19 6.37 3.37 23.62
CA VAL A 19 5.72 3.53 22.33
C VAL A 19 4.29 2.97 22.39
N LYS A 20 3.33 3.80 22.81
CA LYS A 20 1.89 3.46 22.77
C LYS A 20 1.30 3.43 21.35
N GLN A 21 2.09 3.77 20.34
CA GLN A 21 1.65 3.86 18.94
C GLN A 21 1.48 2.51 18.23
N SER A 22 2.15 1.44 18.65
CA SER A 22 2.20 0.18 17.90
C SER A 22 0.93 -0.66 17.94
N LEU A 23 0.12 -0.59 19.01
CA LEU A 23 -1.08 -1.44 19.16
C LEU A 23 -2.27 -0.95 18.34
N ALA A 24 -2.48 0.36 18.22
CA ALA A 24 -3.54 0.93 17.39
C ALA A 24 -3.23 0.71 15.89
N ASP A 25 -1.97 0.82 15.50
CA ASP A 25 -1.52 0.62 14.12
C ASP A 25 -1.61 -0.85 13.68
N ASN A 26 -1.28 -1.81 14.56
CA ASN A 26 -1.41 -3.23 14.28
C ASN A 26 -2.88 -3.66 14.13
N GLY A 27 -3.80 -3.15 14.96
CA GLY A 27 -5.23 -3.44 14.83
C GLY A 27 -5.81 -2.92 13.51
N SER A 28 -5.40 -1.73 13.10
CA SER A 28 -5.77 -1.11 11.84
C SER A 28 -5.22 -1.90 10.65
N PHE A 29 -3.94 -2.29 10.69
CA PHE A 29 -3.30 -3.11 9.65
C PHE A 29 -3.97 -4.48 9.52
N MET A 30 -4.24 -5.16 10.62
CA MET A 30 -4.91 -6.47 10.60
C MET A 30 -6.35 -6.38 10.06
N GLY A 31 -7.03 -5.25 10.28
CA GLY A 31 -8.31 -4.95 9.63
C GLY A 31 -8.18 -4.89 8.11
N LEU A 32 -7.19 -4.15 7.61
CA LEU A 32 -6.91 -4.05 6.17
C LEU A 32 -6.44 -5.38 5.57
N TRP A 33 -5.67 -6.16 6.30
CA TRP A 33 -5.29 -7.52 5.88
C TRP A 33 -6.50 -8.44 5.71
N LYS A 34 -7.52 -8.34 6.59
CA LYS A 34 -8.78 -9.10 6.43
C LYS A 34 -9.52 -8.67 5.16
N VAL A 35 -9.62 -7.36 4.90
CA VAL A 35 -10.23 -6.85 3.66
C VAL A 35 -9.47 -7.36 2.43
N TYR A 36 -8.13 -7.29 2.45
CA TYR A 36 -7.31 -7.82 1.38
C TYR A 36 -7.54 -9.33 1.17
N SER A 37 -7.54 -10.10 2.27
CA SER A 37 -7.77 -11.55 2.20
C SER A 37 -9.17 -11.88 1.67
N HIS A 38 -10.20 -11.08 2.03
CA HIS A 38 -11.54 -11.21 1.47
C HIS A 38 -11.54 -10.95 -0.03
N CYS A 39 -10.94 -9.85 -0.48
CA CYS A 39 -10.77 -9.53 -1.90
C CYS A 39 -10.11 -10.67 -2.70
N GLN A 40 -9.10 -11.35 -2.11
CA GLN A 40 -8.42 -12.46 -2.76
C GLN A 40 -9.28 -13.74 -2.88
N ASN A 41 -10.26 -13.91 -2.00
CA ASN A 41 -11.14 -15.08 -1.96
C ASN A 41 -12.55 -14.81 -2.53
N ALA A 42 -12.92 -13.56 -2.74
CA ALA A 42 -14.18 -13.17 -3.34
C ALA A 42 -14.32 -13.76 -4.77
N THR A 43 -15.53 -14.10 -5.15
CA THR A 43 -15.86 -14.70 -6.45
C THR A 43 -16.61 -13.75 -7.37
N ASN A 44 -17.18 -12.67 -6.81
CA ASN A 44 -17.87 -11.66 -7.61
C ASN A 44 -17.07 -10.33 -7.64
N PHE A 45 -17.19 -9.61 -8.74
CA PHE A 45 -16.42 -8.38 -8.95
C PHE A 45 -16.93 -7.21 -8.09
N GLU A 46 -18.18 -7.18 -7.66
CA GLU A 46 -18.75 -6.14 -6.82
C GLU A 46 -18.08 -6.14 -5.44
N GLU A 47 -17.93 -7.30 -4.81
CA GLU A 47 -17.24 -7.46 -3.52
C GLU A 47 -15.76 -7.06 -3.65
N MET A 48 -15.08 -7.55 -4.70
CA MET A 48 -13.68 -7.16 -4.96
C MET A 48 -13.52 -5.65 -5.15
N THR A 49 -14.46 -5.01 -5.86
CA THR A 49 -14.45 -3.56 -6.11
C THR A 49 -14.65 -2.79 -4.81
N GLN A 50 -15.55 -3.24 -3.93
CA GLN A 50 -15.77 -2.64 -2.62
C GLN A 50 -14.51 -2.74 -1.76
N ASP A 51 -13.89 -3.91 -1.69
CA ASP A 51 -12.65 -4.14 -0.94
C ASP A 51 -11.50 -3.28 -1.48
N ALA A 52 -11.34 -3.20 -2.81
CA ALA A 52 -10.37 -2.35 -3.46
C ALA A 52 -10.57 -0.88 -3.09
N GLY A 53 -11.82 -0.42 -3.01
CA GLY A 53 -12.16 0.95 -2.56
C GLY A 53 -11.73 1.23 -1.12
N VAL A 54 -11.97 0.30 -0.20
CA VAL A 54 -11.54 0.39 1.21
C VAL A 54 -10.02 0.48 1.31
N LEU A 55 -9.31 -0.43 0.63
CA LEU A 55 -7.84 -0.47 0.63
C LEU A 55 -7.24 0.79 0.00
N THR A 56 -7.78 1.24 -1.14
CA THR A 56 -7.32 2.45 -1.83
C THR A 56 -7.51 3.70 -0.96
N THR A 57 -8.66 3.82 -0.29
CA THR A 57 -8.92 4.94 0.63
C THR A 57 -7.91 4.95 1.78
N SER A 58 -7.60 3.78 2.33
CA SER A 58 -6.63 3.64 3.41
C SER A 58 -5.19 3.91 2.95
N ALA A 59 -4.83 3.42 1.75
CA ALA A 59 -3.54 3.70 1.13
C ALA A 59 -3.34 5.20 0.85
N LYS A 60 -4.36 5.91 0.36
CA LYS A 60 -4.33 7.37 0.16
C LYS A 60 -4.14 8.15 1.46
N ARG A 61 -4.78 7.73 2.56
CA ARG A 61 -4.57 8.36 3.88
C ARG A 61 -3.16 8.16 4.41
N SER A 62 -2.53 7.03 4.11
CA SER A 62 -1.14 6.78 4.49
C SER A 62 -0.14 7.58 3.66
N LEU A 63 -0.49 7.98 2.43
CA LEU A 63 0.30 8.89 1.60
C LEU A 63 0.38 10.32 2.17
N SER A 64 -0.69 10.78 2.84
CA SER A 64 -0.74 12.11 3.46
C SER A 64 -0.04 12.17 4.82
N ARG A 65 0.31 11.04 5.40
CA ARG A 65 1.11 10.92 6.63
C ARG A 65 2.37 10.15 6.26
N ASP A 66 3.49 10.83 6.27
CA ASP A 66 4.84 10.27 5.97
C ASP A 66 5.28 9.10 6.87
N SER A 67 4.35 8.39 7.51
CA SER A 67 4.63 7.56 8.67
C SER A 67 4.24 6.08 8.56
N PHE A 68 4.07 5.51 7.36
CA PHE A 68 3.84 4.06 7.27
C PHE A 68 4.73 3.36 6.23
N VAL A 69 5.97 3.75 6.17
CA VAL A 69 7.05 2.82 5.82
C VAL A 69 7.71 2.49 7.14
N LEU A 70 7.36 1.35 7.75
CA LEU A 70 8.23 0.76 8.75
C LEU A 70 9.62 0.74 8.13
N PRO A 71 10.64 1.44 8.72
CA PRO A 71 12.01 1.25 8.29
C PRO A 71 12.35 -0.21 8.61
N LEU A 72 12.16 -1.06 7.61
CA LEU A 72 12.55 -2.46 7.72
C LEU A 72 14.06 -2.47 7.91
N PRO A 73 14.57 -3.11 8.98
CA PRO A 73 16.00 -3.31 9.11
C PRO A 73 16.51 -3.86 7.78
N GLY A 74 17.61 -3.31 7.24
CA GLY A 74 18.09 -3.59 5.87
C GLY A 74 18.28 -5.07 5.50
N LYS A 75 18.21 -5.99 6.48
CA LYS A 75 18.12 -7.43 6.26
C LYS A 75 16.75 -7.91 5.81
N LEU A 76 15.66 -7.23 6.25
CA LEU A 76 14.29 -7.57 5.85
C LEU A 76 13.93 -6.94 4.50
N GLU A 77 14.55 -5.82 4.12
CA GLU A 77 14.34 -5.17 2.83
C GLU A 77 14.63 -6.12 1.66
N ARG A 78 15.64 -6.99 1.79
CA ARG A 78 15.95 -8.01 0.77
C ARG A 78 14.91 -9.13 0.68
N LEU A 79 14.18 -9.41 1.75
CA LEU A 79 13.12 -10.41 1.78
C LEU A 79 11.80 -9.91 1.20
N VAL A 80 11.64 -8.58 1.07
CA VAL A 80 10.41 -7.89 0.59
C VAL A 80 10.53 -7.49 -0.88
N THR A 81 11.48 -8.05 -1.62
CA THR A 81 11.70 -7.73 -3.05
C THR A 81 10.67 -8.34 -3.99
N THR A 82 9.96 -9.38 -3.57
CA THR A 82 8.90 -10.00 -4.38
C THR A 82 7.56 -9.33 -4.11
N PRO A 83 6.65 -9.21 -5.10
CA PRO A 83 5.32 -8.62 -4.91
C PRO A 83 4.53 -9.28 -3.77
N SER A 84 4.60 -10.61 -3.64
CA SER A 84 3.92 -11.37 -2.59
C SER A 84 4.47 -11.10 -1.19
N ALA A 85 5.77 -10.93 -1.04
CA ALA A 85 6.39 -10.60 0.26
C ALA A 85 6.05 -9.14 0.68
N ARG A 86 5.97 -8.22 -0.28
CA ARG A 86 5.58 -6.82 -0.03
C ARG A 86 4.14 -6.70 0.46
N LEU A 87 3.22 -7.52 -0.03
CA LEU A 87 1.83 -7.56 0.42
C LEU A 87 1.69 -7.77 1.93
N ALA A 88 2.61 -8.51 2.55
CA ALA A 88 2.57 -8.78 3.97
C ALA A 88 2.81 -7.54 4.88
N VAL A 89 3.30 -6.43 4.33
CA VAL A 89 3.73 -5.26 5.11
C VAL A 89 3.30 -3.91 4.51
N ASP A 90 2.68 -3.90 3.34
CA ASP A 90 2.40 -2.67 2.59
C ASP A 90 0.94 -2.57 2.11
N VAL A 91 0.19 -1.65 2.72
CA VAL A 91 -1.22 -1.39 2.37
C VAL A 91 -1.38 -0.90 0.93
N LYS A 92 -0.38 -0.21 0.36
CA LYS A 92 -0.40 0.24 -1.04
C LYS A 92 -0.29 -0.96 -1.98
N ALA A 93 0.57 -1.93 -1.65
CA ALA A 93 0.68 -3.17 -2.41
C ALA A 93 -0.60 -4.01 -2.32
N MET A 94 -1.23 -4.09 -1.13
CA MET A 94 -2.54 -4.74 -0.95
C MET A 94 -3.61 -4.07 -1.83
N SER A 95 -3.66 -2.73 -1.83
CA SER A 95 -4.60 -1.96 -2.63
C SER A 95 -4.36 -2.16 -4.13
N ALA A 96 -3.12 -2.07 -4.61
CA ALA A 96 -2.79 -2.30 -6.02
C ALA A 96 -3.16 -3.72 -6.47
N ALA A 97 -2.86 -4.74 -5.65
CA ALA A 97 -3.18 -6.14 -5.95
C ALA A 97 -4.68 -6.39 -6.00
N CYS A 98 -5.44 -5.86 -5.03
CA CYS A 98 -6.91 -6.00 -5.00
C CYS A 98 -7.55 -5.24 -6.17
N SER A 99 -7.11 -4.01 -6.48
CA SER A 99 -7.60 -3.24 -7.62
C SER A 99 -7.33 -3.95 -8.96
N LEU A 100 -6.16 -4.58 -9.10
CA LEU A 100 -5.84 -5.37 -10.30
C LEU A 100 -6.79 -6.56 -10.45
N ARG A 101 -6.98 -7.35 -9.37
CA ARG A 101 -7.89 -8.50 -9.36
C ARG A 101 -9.33 -8.08 -9.64
N ALA A 102 -9.82 -7.01 -8.99
CA ALA A 102 -11.15 -6.48 -9.22
C ALA A 102 -11.32 -5.98 -10.67
N GLY A 103 -10.28 -5.33 -11.23
CA GLY A 103 -10.25 -4.91 -12.62
C GLY A 103 -10.35 -6.09 -13.60
N GLN A 104 -9.62 -7.17 -13.36
CA GLN A 104 -9.69 -8.41 -14.15
C GLN A 104 -11.11 -9.03 -14.08
N ALA A 105 -11.65 -9.17 -12.88
CA ALA A 105 -13.00 -9.71 -12.69
C ALA A 105 -14.08 -8.82 -13.33
N ALA A 106 -13.90 -7.51 -13.32
CA ALA A 106 -14.80 -6.57 -14.00
C ALA A 106 -14.73 -6.72 -15.54
N VAL A 107 -13.56 -7.00 -16.12
CA VAL A 107 -13.43 -7.32 -17.56
C VAL A 107 -14.19 -8.60 -17.87
N GLU A 108 -14.01 -9.66 -17.09
CA GLU A 108 -14.70 -10.93 -17.25
C GLU A 108 -16.23 -10.78 -17.13
N ALA A 109 -16.70 -9.90 -16.25
CA ALA A 109 -18.11 -9.56 -16.10
C ALA A 109 -18.64 -8.55 -17.16
N ASN A 110 -17.82 -8.20 -18.16
CA ASN A 110 -18.12 -7.19 -19.18
C ASN A 110 -18.46 -5.79 -18.61
N ARG A 111 -17.88 -5.47 -17.45
CA ARG A 111 -18.04 -4.16 -16.78
C ARG A 111 -16.82 -3.28 -17.08
N ILE A 112 -16.66 -2.95 -18.36
CA ILE A 112 -15.46 -2.29 -18.90
C ILE A 112 -15.18 -0.93 -18.26
N ASP A 113 -16.20 -0.15 -17.92
CA ASP A 113 -16.03 1.16 -17.28
C ASP A 113 -15.40 1.03 -15.89
N ILE A 114 -15.88 0.08 -15.10
CA ILE A 114 -15.34 -0.23 -13.76
C ILE A 114 -13.91 -0.75 -13.88
N ALA A 115 -13.66 -1.65 -14.83
CA ALA A 115 -12.32 -2.17 -15.07
C ALA A 115 -11.33 -1.03 -15.39
N LYS A 116 -11.71 -0.11 -16.31
CA LYS A 116 -10.88 1.05 -16.66
C LYS A 116 -10.60 1.94 -15.46
N GLU A 117 -11.59 2.21 -14.62
CA GLU A 117 -11.42 3.04 -13.42
C GLU A 117 -10.41 2.41 -12.46
N LEU A 118 -10.59 1.13 -12.13
CA LEU A 118 -9.71 0.39 -11.22
C LEU A 118 -8.26 0.32 -11.74
N LEU A 119 -8.09 -0.03 -13.02
CA LEU A 119 -6.77 -0.18 -13.63
C LEU A 119 -6.04 1.16 -13.80
N ARG A 120 -6.73 2.23 -14.21
CA ARG A 120 -6.17 3.59 -14.27
C ARG A 120 -5.78 4.08 -12.87
N GLY A 121 -6.58 3.77 -11.85
CA GLY A 121 -6.25 4.08 -10.46
C GLY A 121 -4.91 3.49 -10.02
N ILE A 122 -4.56 2.28 -10.48
CA ILE A 122 -3.25 1.68 -10.19
C ILE A 122 -2.12 2.53 -10.78
N LEU A 123 -2.26 2.99 -12.03
CA LEU A 123 -1.24 3.80 -12.70
C LEU A 123 -1.08 5.18 -12.05
N GLU A 124 -2.18 5.76 -11.58
CA GLU A 124 -2.21 7.09 -10.97
C GLU A 124 -1.62 7.09 -9.55
N TYR A 125 -2.05 6.12 -8.72
CA TYR A 125 -1.71 6.15 -7.29
C TYR A 125 -0.43 5.40 -6.94
N TYR A 126 0.05 4.50 -7.80
CA TYR A 126 1.22 3.65 -7.54
C TYR A 126 2.27 3.68 -8.67
N PRO A 127 2.72 4.88 -9.11
CA PRO A 127 3.68 5.00 -10.22
C PRO A 127 5.11 4.57 -9.86
N GLN A 128 5.39 4.32 -8.56
CA GLN A 128 6.73 4.02 -8.06
C GLN A 128 7.21 2.64 -8.55
N ALA A 129 8.52 2.50 -8.76
CA ALA A 129 9.15 1.26 -9.21
C ALA A 129 8.81 0.02 -8.34
N ASP A 130 8.57 0.26 -7.05
CA ASP A 130 8.17 -0.76 -6.09
C ASP A 130 6.86 -1.49 -6.47
N TYR A 131 5.98 -0.83 -7.22
CA TYR A 131 4.69 -1.35 -7.67
C TYR A 131 4.68 -1.66 -9.17
N ALA A 132 5.85 -1.68 -9.83
CA ALA A 132 5.99 -1.89 -11.27
C ALA A 132 5.26 -3.15 -11.76
N PHE A 133 5.24 -4.21 -10.97
CA PHE A 133 4.49 -5.43 -11.27
C PHE A 133 3.00 -5.15 -11.54
N TYR A 134 2.34 -4.39 -10.66
CA TYR A 134 0.92 -4.07 -10.79
C TYR A 134 0.66 -3.08 -11.92
N THR A 135 1.54 -2.07 -12.07
CA THR A 135 1.37 -1.05 -13.12
C THR A 135 1.58 -1.62 -14.52
N LEU A 136 2.49 -2.58 -14.70
CA LEU A 136 2.68 -3.25 -15.98
C LEU A 136 1.46 -4.10 -16.36
N GLN A 137 0.93 -4.90 -15.45
CA GLN A 137 -0.27 -5.69 -15.70
C GLN A 137 -1.51 -4.83 -15.95
N ALA A 138 -1.66 -3.72 -15.20
CA ALA A 138 -2.74 -2.78 -15.42
C ALA A 138 -2.65 -2.12 -16.82
N LYS A 139 -1.45 -1.77 -17.28
CA LYS A 139 -1.24 -1.25 -18.65
C LYS A 139 -1.59 -2.27 -19.72
N GLU A 140 -1.17 -3.52 -19.52
CA GLU A 140 -1.47 -4.62 -20.45
C GLU A 140 -2.98 -4.79 -20.60
N LEU A 141 -3.72 -4.96 -19.51
CA LEU A 141 -5.17 -5.08 -19.52
C LEU A 141 -5.88 -3.85 -20.11
N LEU A 142 -5.40 -2.64 -19.78
CA LEU A 142 -5.96 -1.42 -20.37
C LEU A 142 -5.75 -1.37 -21.88
N SER A 143 -4.62 -1.87 -22.40
CA SER A 143 -4.37 -1.93 -23.84
C SER A 143 -5.30 -2.88 -24.57
N GLU A 144 -5.74 -3.94 -23.91
CA GLU A 144 -6.68 -4.92 -24.46
C GLU A 144 -8.11 -4.36 -24.53
N ILE A 145 -8.56 -3.68 -23.46
CA ILE A 145 -9.94 -3.19 -23.36
C ILE A 145 -10.15 -1.77 -23.90
N ASP A 146 -9.08 -1.00 -24.12
CA ASP A 146 -9.12 0.38 -24.62
C ASP A 146 -7.87 0.72 -25.45
N PRO A 147 -7.71 0.11 -26.64
CA PRO A 147 -6.53 0.30 -27.49
C PRO A 147 -6.32 1.75 -27.91
N ALA A 148 -7.37 2.57 -27.96
CA ALA A 148 -7.28 3.99 -28.30
C ALA A 148 -6.61 4.83 -27.19
N SER A 149 -6.71 4.44 -25.93
CA SER A 149 -6.14 5.18 -24.79
C SER A 149 -4.62 5.06 -24.69
N VAL A 150 -4.04 3.99 -25.22
CA VAL A 150 -2.58 3.73 -25.16
C VAL A 150 -1.82 4.57 -26.18
N GLN A 151 -2.42 4.86 -27.34
CA GLN A 151 -1.77 5.66 -28.39
C GLN A 151 -1.60 7.13 -28.01
N VAL A 152 -2.48 7.69 -27.16
CA VAL A 152 -2.41 9.09 -26.71
C VAL A 152 -1.22 9.34 -25.76
N SER A 153 -0.79 8.34 -25.01
CA SER A 153 0.34 8.46 -24.07
C SER A 153 1.71 8.41 -24.77
N LEU A 154 1.81 7.77 -25.93
CA LEU A 154 3.05 7.67 -26.71
C LEU A 154 3.34 8.94 -27.51
N ASN A 155 2.33 9.75 -27.85
CA ASN A 155 2.47 11.01 -28.60
C ASN A 155 2.77 12.24 -27.72
N ARG A 156 2.91 12.07 -26.40
CA ARG A 156 3.22 13.16 -25.43
C ARG A 156 4.65 13.16 -24.90
N SER A 157 5.55 12.37 -25.50
CA SER A 157 6.95 12.32 -25.09
C SER A 157 7.83 13.16 -25.96
#